data_473f700389f23a17ee3fb9d4dbf39035
#
_entry.id   473f700389f23a17ee3fb9d4dbf39035
#
_cell.length_a   1.000
_cell.length_b   1.000
_cell.length_c   1.000
_cell.angle_alpha   90.00
_cell.angle_beta   90.00
_cell.angle_gamma   90.00
#
_symmetry.space_group_name_H-M   'P 1'
#
loop_
_entity.id
_entity.type
_entity.pdbx_description
1 polymer ?
#
loop_
_entity_poly.entity_id
_entity_poly.type
_entity_poly.pdbx_seq_one_letter_code
_entity_poly.pdbx_strand_id
1 'polypeptide(L)'
;MGRTLSNFLKDQDTHLHDQYVMEKFKDGRTGKGTTVPNPKFEFKEPKFVKRDTDLEKISDLNISHPAREYLEQRGIKDLDYFYYCPKFKAWTNEQKKIFDNLRQDSARIIIPFRDKEGNLFGYQGRSLAPKAKLRYITIMLDEEQPKIFGLDKVQENKPVYIVEGPFDSTFLENSVAMAGSDADVRTFGWSNYIWIFDNEPRNREIVNRISKVIDRGDKVVIWPKKIQQKDINDMVLAGHNVQDVVDSNVYSGLEATLKFNDWKKV
;
A
#
# COMPACT_ATOMS: atom_id res chain seq x y z
N MET A 1 42.43 32.93 49.78
CA MET A 1 41.73 32.26 48.64
C MET A 1 41.24 33.36 47.73
N GLY A 2 41.68 33.37 46.47
CA GLY A 2 41.26 34.38 45.50
C GLY A 2 39.81 34.10 45.07
N ARG A 3 38.93 35.11 45.15
CA ARG A 3 37.55 35.02 44.60
C ARG A 3 37.60 35.16 43.07
N THR A 4 36.80 34.46 42.36
CA THR A 4 36.68 34.65 40.93
C THR A 4 35.91 35.93 40.62
N LEU A 5 36.21 36.61 39.48
CA LEU A 5 35.54 37.86 39.07
C LEU A 5 34.02 37.72 39.05
N SER A 6 33.51 36.55 38.57
CA SER A 6 32.07 36.24 38.54
C SER A 6 31.46 36.29 39.95
N ASN A 7 32.09 35.64 40.94
CA ASN A 7 31.59 35.63 42.31
C ASN A 7 31.69 37.02 42.96
N PHE A 8 32.72 37.79 42.62
CA PHE A 8 32.87 39.16 43.11
C PHE A 8 31.76 40.09 42.58
N LEU A 9 31.47 40.01 41.25
CA LEU A 9 30.40 40.79 40.63
C LEU A 9 29.02 40.42 41.19
N LYS A 10 28.78 39.15 41.45
CA LYS A 10 27.52 38.66 42.03
C LYS A 10 27.26 39.21 43.43
N ASP A 11 28.31 39.34 44.22
CA ASP A 11 28.24 39.89 45.59
C ASP A 11 28.06 41.40 45.63
N GLN A 12 28.50 42.10 44.58
CA GLN A 12 28.47 43.59 44.51
C GLN A 12 27.23 44.12 43.80
N ASP A 13 26.88 43.58 42.67
CA ASP A 13 25.74 43.96 41.85
C ASP A 13 25.30 42.83 40.95
N THR A 14 24.08 42.35 41.17
CA THR A 14 23.47 41.25 40.39
C THR A 14 23.29 41.61 38.91
N HIS A 15 23.01 42.89 38.62
CA HIS A 15 22.81 43.35 37.24
C HIS A 15 24.13 43.36 36.44
N LEU A 16 25.22 43.79 37.06
CA LEU A 16 26.58 43.74 36.50
C LEU A 16 27.05 42.30 36.31
N HIS A 17 26.67 41.40 37.22
CA HIS A 17 26.95 39.99 37.08
C HIS A 17 26.22 39.39 35.87
N ASP A 18 24.94 39.71 35.70
CA ASP A 18 24.14 39.19 34.56
C ASP A 18 24.65 39.72 33.22
N GLN A 19 25.07 40.99 33.15
CA GLN A 19 25.75 41.55 31.97
C GLN A 19 27.06 40.82 31.67
N TYR A 20 27.88 40.54 32.65
CA TYR A 20 29.13 39.81 32.51
C TYR A 20 28.91 38.37 32.02
N VAL A 21 27.86 37.68 32.51
CA VAL A 21 27.49 36.35 32.06
C VAL A 21 27.00 36.36 30.62
N MET A 22 26.18 37.36 30.24
CA MET A 22 25.72 37.56 28.88
C MET A 22 26.84 37.85 27.87
N GLU A 23 27.84 38.69 28.26
CA GLU A 23 29.01 38.93 27.42
C GLU A 23 29.84 37.68 27.23
N LYS A 24 30.10 36.92 28.30
CA LYS A 24 30.77 35.60 28.19
C LYS A 24 30.03 34.62 27.33
N PHE A 25 28.72 34.64 27.38
CA PHE A 25 27.89 33.78 26.52
C PHE A 25 28.02 34.18 25.04
N LYS A 26 27.99 35.48 24.73
CA LYS A 26 28.21 36.01 23.39
C LYS A 26 29.61 35.69 22.86
N ASP A 27 30.62 35.71 23.72
CA ASP A 27 32.01 35.37 23.38
C ASP A 27 32.31 33.87 23.35
N GLY A 28 31.27 32.98 23.53
CA GLY A 28 31.45 31.54 23.57
C GLY A 28 32.27 31.00 24.74
N ARG A 29 32.50 31.84 25.82
CA ARG A 29 33.36 31.53 26.97
C ARG A 29 32.61 31.06 28.22
N THR A 30 31.32 30.77 28.13
CA THR A 30 30.56 30.15 29.22
C THR A 30 30.87 28.67 29.28
N GLY A 31 31.73 28.30 30.23
CA GLY A 31 32.29 26.99 30.38
C GLY A 31 31.35 25.93 30.92
N LYS A 32 31.67 24.77 30.64
CA LYS A 32 31.29 23.36 30.59
C LYS A 32 30.56 23.08 29.29
N GLY A 33 31.32 22.60 28.31
CA GLY A 33 30.80 22.21 27.01
C GLY A 33 29.66 21.20 27.17
N THR A 34 28.46 21.69 27.17
CA THR A 34 27.36 20.92 26.60
C THR A 34 27.62 20.97 25.11
N THR A 35 28.21 19.91 24.58
CA THR A 35 28.14 19.60 23.15
C THR A 35 26.66 19.51 22.85
N VAL A 36 26.06 20.60 22.40
CA VAL A 36 24.77 20.53 21.73
C VAL A 36 25.03 19.63 20.50
N PRO A 37 24.42 18.44 20.41
CA PRO A 37 24.62 17.64 19.23
C PRO A 37 24.18 18.52 18.06
N ASN A 38 25.07 18.70 17.07
CA ASN A 38 24.70 19.34 15.82
C ASN A 38 23.44 18.63 15.31
N PRO A 39 22.32 19.35 15.08
CA PRO A 39 21.16 18.74 14.51
C PRO A 39 21.61 18.12 13.18
N LYS A 40 21.57 16.80 13.09
CA LYS A 40 21.73 16.11 11.83
C LYS A 40 20.46 16.40 11.04
N PHE A 41 20.54 17.38 10.17
CA PHE A 41 19.54 17.56 9.12
C PHE A 41 19.75 16.41 8.14
N GLU A 42 18.98 15.36 8.28
CA GLU A 42 18.80 14.40 7.21
C GLU A 42 17.94 15.08 6.15
N PHE A 43 18.60 15.65 5.16
CA PHE A 43 17.92 16.04 3.93
C PHE A 43 17.47 14.72 3.28
N LYS A 44 16.17 14.40 3.38
CA LYS A 44 15.59 13.39 2.51
C LYS A 44 15.80 13.90 1.09
N GLU A 45 16.63 13.22 0.31
CA GLU A 45 16.77 13.51 -1.11
C GLU A 45 15.37 13.48 -1.73
N PRO A 46 15.00 14.46 -2.58
CA PRO A 46 13.71 14.42 -3.25
C PRO A 46 13.65 13.16 -4.09
N LYS A 47 12.77 12.22 -3.71
CA LYS A 47 12.53 11.02 -4.48
C LYS A 47 11.77 11.44 -5.75
N PHE A 48 12.45 11.44 -6.89
CA PHE A 48 11.79 11.58 -8.19
C PHE A 48 11.01 10.31 -8.46
N VAL A 49 9.73 10.31 -8.14
CA VAL A 49 8.83 9.21 -8.46
C VAL A 49 8.44 9.36 -9.92
N LYS A 50 8.80 8.39 -10.74
CA LYS A 50 8.43 8.35 -12.16
C LYS A 50 6.91 8.22 -12.26
N ARG A 51 6.23 9.18 -12.90
CA ARG A 51 4.76 9.21 -13.00
C ARG A 51 4.20 8.08 -13.85
N ASP A 52 4.99 7.56 -14.79
CA ASP A 52 4.60 6.47 -15.67
C ASP A 52 5.77 5.53 -15.96
N THR A 53 5.50 4.38 -16.58
CA THR A 53 6.51 3.42 -17.03
C THR A 53 6.80 3.66 -18.52
N ASP A 54 7.98 3.23 -18.96
CA ASP A 54 8.39 3.18 -20.37
C ASP A 54 7.96 1.88 -21.07
N LEU A 55 7.16 1.06 -20.37
CA LEU A 55 6.65 -0.20 -20.89
C LEU A 55 5.42 0.03 -21.77
N GLU A 56 5.22 -0.90 -22.70
CA GLU A 56 4.04 -0.92 -23.56
C GLU A 56 2.79 -1.30 -22.78
N LYS A 57 1.71 -0.54 -23.00
CA LYS A 57 0.41 -0.86 -22.38
C LYS A 57 -0.17 -2.14 -22.98
N ILE A 58 -0.90 -2.88 -22.16
CA ILE A 58 -1.55 -4.13 -22.64
C ILE A 58 -2.57 -3.83 -23.75
N SER A 59 -3.25 -2.69 -23.71
CA SER A 59 -4.19 -2.24 -24.74
C SER A 59 -3.53 -2.06 -26.13
N ASP A 60 -2.26 -1.67 -26.16
CA ASP A 60 -1.53 -1.39 -27.40
C ASP A 60 -0.96 -2.66 -28.06
N LEU A 61 -0.89 -3.76 -27.29
CA LEU A 61 -0.44 -5.05 -27.80
C LEU A 61 -1.41 -5.65 -28.82
N ASN A 62 -0.86 -6.49 -29.70
CA ASN A 62 -1.68 -7.26 -30.63
C ASN A 62 -2.73 -8.09 -29.87
N ILE A 63 -3.93 -8.26 -30.43
CA ILE A 63 -5.04 -9.02 -29.86
C ILE A 63 -4.66 -10.46 -29.50
N SER A 64 -3.75 -11.07 -30.26
CA SER A 64 -3.24 -12.44 -30.02
C SER A 64 -2.01 -12.46 -29.09
N HIS A 65 -1.64 -11.34 -28.47
CA HIS A 65 -0.51 -11.33 -27.57
C HIS A 65 -0.87 -12.01 -26.24
N PRO A 66 -0.07 -12.97 -25.72
CA PRO A 66 -0.43 -13.77 -24.53
C PRO A 66 -0.77 -12.94 -23.28
N ALA A 67 -0.17 -11.78 -23.09
CA ALA A 67 -0.47 -10.90 -21.96
C ALA A 67 -1.85 -10.24 -22.08
N ARG A 68 -2.24 -9.86 -23.30
CA ARG A 68 -3.55 -9.29 -23.61
C ARG A 68 -4.64 -10.36 -23.50
N GLU A 69 -4.46 -11.50 -24.14
CA GLU A 69 -5.37 -12.64 -24.03
C GLU A 69 -5.60 -13.06 -22.59
N TYR A 70 -4.54 -13.04 -21.76
CA TYR A 70 -4.63 -13.40 -20.35
C TYR A 70 -5.59 -12.48 -19.57
N LEU A 71 -5.55 -11.15 -19.79
CA LEU A 71 -6.46 -10.21 -19.12
C LEU A 71 -7.87 -10.27 -19.71
N GLU A 72 -8.00 -10.39 -21.02
CA GLU A 72 -9.30 -10.51 -21.70
C GLU A 72 -10.04 -11.79 -21.28
N GLN A 73 -9.36 -12.94 -21.16
CA GLN A 73 -9.93 -14.20 -20.66
C GLN A 73 -10.39 -14.10 -19.19
N ARG A 74 -9.82 -13.19 -18.42
CA ARG A 74 -10.28 -12.85 -17.06
C ARG A 74 -11.46 -11.90 -17.05
N GLY A 75 -11.87 -11.35 -18.18
CA GLY A 75 -12.94 -10.37 -18.31
C GLY A 75 -12.51 -8.94 -17.90
N ILE A 76 -11.21 -8.68 -17.75
CA ILE A 76 -10.70 -7.35 -17.41
C ILE A 76 -10.81 -6.44 -18.63
N LYS A 77 -11.50 -5.30 -18.46
CA LYS A 77 -11.81 -4.36 -19.55
C LYS A 77 -10.81 -3.21 -19.64
N ASP A 78 -10.32 -2.71 -18.50
CA ASP A 78 -9.37 -1.59 -18.43
C ASP A 78 -7.94 -2.08 -18.68
N LEU A 79 -7.63 -2.40 -19.94
CA LEU A 79 -6.31 -2.89 -20.35
C LEU A 79 -5.24 -1.80 -20.34
N ASP A 80 -5.63 -0.52 -20.42
CA ASP A 80 -4.73 0.63 -20.42
C ASP A 80 -3.99 0.82 -19.10
N TYR A 81 -4.51 0.23 -18.04
CA TYR A 81 -3.93 0.35 -16.71
C TYR A 81 -2.76 -0.60 -16.46
N PHE A 82 -2.60 -1.61 -17.31
CA PHE A 82 -1.59 -2.65 -17.16
C PHE A 82 -0.54 -2.56 -18.27
N TYR A 83 0.68 -3.03 -17.97
CA TYR A 83 1.79 -2.97 -18.89
C TYR A 83 2.41 -4.35 -19.11
N TYR A 84 3.05 -4.51 -20.28
CA TYR A 84 3.81 -5.72 -20.59
C TYR A 84 5.29 -5.50 -20.36
N CYS A 85 5.92 -6.37 -19.59
CA CYS A 85 7.36 -6.36 -19.35
C CYS A 85 7.97 -7.67 -19.85
N PRO A 86 8.74 -7.67 -20.95
CA PRO A 86 9.32 -8.89 -21.51
C PRO A 86 10.44 -9.47 -20.67
N LYS A 87 11.19 -8.62 -19.94
CA LYS A 87 12.32 -8.99 -19.07
C LYS A 87 12.20 -8.31 -17.71
N PHE A 88 11.42 -8.92 -16.84
CA PHE A 88 11.02 -8.32 -15.57
C PHE A 88 12.18 -7.97 -14.65
N LYS A 89 13.16 -8.87 -14.49
CA LYS A 89 14.29 -8.64 -13.60
C LYS A 89 15.21 -7.53 -14.11
N ALA A 90 15.52 -7.53 -15.42
CA ALA A 90 16.33 -6.51 -16.03
C ALA A 90 15.71 -5.14 -15.89
N TRP A 91 14.45 -5.01 -16.30
CA TRP A 91 13.69 -3.75 -16.21
C TRP A 91 13.55 -3.27 -14.75
N THR A 92 13.28 -4.18 -13.80
CA THR A 92 13.24 -3.83 -12.36
C THR A 92 14.57 -3.25 -11.90
N ASN A 93 15.69 -3.84 -12.29
CA ASN A 93 17.00 -3.35 -11.89
C ASN A 93 17.38 -1.99 -12.47
N GLU A 94 16.76 -1.56 -13.54
CA GLU A 94 16.87 -0.19 -14.07
C GLU A 94 16.13 0.83 -13.18
N GLN A 95 15.04 0.39 -12.52
CA GLN A 95 14.28 1.22 -11.59
C GLN A 95 14.89 1.19 -10.17
N LYS A 96 15.18 0.00 -9.69
CA LYS A 96 15.74 -0.27 -8.36
C LYS A 96 16.53 -1.58 -8.39
N LYS A 97 17.80 -1.54 -8.00
CA LYS A 97 18.65 -2.74 -7.97
C LYS A 97 18.15 -3.73 -6.91
N ILE A 98 17.58 -4.85 -7.36
CA ILE A 98 16.97 -5.88 -6.50
C ILE A 98 17.50 -7.27 -6.84
N PHE A 99 17.69 -7.58 -8.13
CA PHE A 99 18.07 -8.91 -8.59
C PHE A 99 19.56 -8.97 -8.90
N ASP A 100 20.32 -9.80 -8.19
CA ASP A 100 21.73 -10.05 -8.47
C ASP A 100 21.90 -10.96 -9.68
N ASN A 101 20.93 -11.85 -9.94
CA ASN A 101 20.98 -12.82 -11.01
C ASN A 101 19.82 -12.63 -11.98
N LEU A 102 20.16 -12.27 -13.21
CA LEU A 102 19.20 -12.08 -14.31
C LEU A 102 18.91 -13.36 -15.10
N ARG A 103 19.47 -14.51 -14.70
CA ARG A 103 19.15 -15.79 -15.34
C ARG A 103 17.66 -16.12 -15.14
N GLN A 104 17.08 -16.79 -16.14
CA GLN A 104 15.66 -17.13 -16.13
C GLN A 104 14.74 -15.91 -15.91
N ASP A 105 15.11 -14.77 -16.51
CA ASP A 105 14.24 -13.60 -16.57
C ASP A 105 13.04 -13.90 -17.47
N SER A 106 11.85 -13.61 -17.00
CA SER A 106 10.60 -13.97 -17.67
C SER A 106 9.69 -12.79 -17.83
N ALA A 107 8.86 -12.86 -18.87
CA ALA A 107 7.84 -11.86 -19.11
C ALA A 107 6.77 -11.83 -18.00
N ARG A 108 6.32 -10.63 -17.66
CA ARG A 108 5.27 -10.39 -16.68
C ARG A 108 4.33 -9.27 -17.11
N ILE A 109 3.10 -9.35 -16.65
CA ILE A 109 2.19 -8.21 -16.63
C ILE A 109 2.55 -7.34 -15.42
N ILE A 110 2.74 -6.07 -15.64
CA ILE A 110 2.99 -5.09 -14.58
C ILE A 110 1.67 -4.46 -14.15
N ILE A 111 1.42 -4.53 -12.86
CA ILE A 111 0.28 -3.97 -12.14
C ILE A 111 0.84 -2.78 -11.34
N PRO A 112 0.67 -1.53 -11.80
CA PRO A 112 1.29 -0.38 -11.16
C PRO A 112 0.58 0.00 -9.87
N PHE A 113 1.35 0.39 -8.85
CA PHE A 113 0.83 1.02 -7.63
C PHE A 113 1.09 2.51 -7.73
N ARG A 114 0.02 3.28 -7.80
CA ARG A 114 0.04 4.73 -7.97
C ARG A 114 -0.58 5.42 -6.75
N ASP A 115 0.02 6.53 -6.34
CA ASP A 115 -0.57 7.40 -5.33
C ASP A 115 -1.75 8.21 -5.88
N LYS A 116 -2.38 9.04 -5.05
CA LYS A 116 -3.53 9.87 -5.44
C LYS A 116 -3.19 10.87 -6.56
N GLU A 117 -1.94 11.27 -6.66
CA GLU A 117 -1.41 12.16 -7.70
C GLU A 117 -1.03 11.41 -8.98
N GLY A 118 -1.16 10.07 -9.01
CA GLY A 118 -0.82 9.22 -10.14
C GLY A 118 0.66 8.86 -10.24
N ASN A 119 1.48 9.18 -9.25
CA ASN A 119 2.91 8.82 -9.25
C ASN A 119 3.09 7.34 -8.94
N LEU A 120 3.94 6.68 -9.70
CA LEU A 120 4.29 5.28 -9.50
C LEU A 120 5.19 5.12 -8.27
N PHE A 121 4.72 4.46 -7.22
CA PHE A 121 5.51 4.18 -6.01
C PHE A 121 5.87 2.71 -5.84
N GLY A 122 5.30 1.84 -6.65
CA GLY A 122 5.57 0.41 -6.63
C GLY A 122 4.82 -0.31 -7.76
N TYR A 123 5.03 -1.58 -7.86
CA TYR A 123 4.31 -2.42 -8.82
C TYR A 123 4.35 -3.90 -8.43
N GLN A 124 3.42 -4.66 -9.00
CA GLN A 124 3.42 -6.10 -8.90
C GLN A 124 3.58 -6.71 -10.30
N GLY A 125 4.51 -7.64 -10.44
CA GLY A 125 4.76 -8.36 -11.68
C GLY A 125 4.05 -9.72 -11.67
N ARG A 126 2.98 -9.90 -12.45
CA ARG A 126 2.26 -11.16 -12.62
C ARG A 126 2.91 -12.01 -13.71
N SER A 127 3.38 -13.21 -13.38
CA SER A 127 3.95 -14.14 -14.35
C SER A 127 2.90 -14.68 -15.33
N LEU A 128 3.27 -14.72 -16.62
CA LEU A 128 2.48 -15.38 -17.66
C LEU A 128 2.72 -16.90 -17.71
N ALA A 129 3.80 -17.40 -17.09
CA ALA A 129 4.10 -18.82 -17.08
C ALA A 129 3.12 -19.59 -16.18
N PRO A 130 2.40 -20.63 -16.68
CA PRO A 130 1.38 -21.35 -15.93
C PRO A 130 1.90 -22.02 -14.64
N LYS A 131 3.17 -22.47 -14.66
CA LYS A 131 3.83 -23.18 -13.55
C LYS A 131 4.88 -22.32 -12.83
N ALA A 132 4.75 -20.99 -12.87
CA ALA A 132 5.69 -20.12 -12.17
C ALA A 132 5.66 -20.37 -10.66
N LYS A 133 6.83 -20.60 -10.05
CA LYS A 133 6.97 -20.74 -8.59
C LYS A 133 6.47 -19.48 -7.85
N LEU A 134 6.82 -18.31 -8.39
CA LEU A 134 6.36 -17.01 -7.90
C LEU A 134 5.43 -16.40 -8.94
N ARG A 135 4.13 -16.56 -8.73
CA ARG A 135 3.11 -16.00 -9.61
C ARG A 135 3.14 -14.47 -9.58
N TYR A 136 3.28 -13.90 -8.41
CA TYR A 136 3.36 -12.46 -8.19
C TYR A 136 4.69 -12.11 -7.51
N ILE A 137 5.29 -11.02 -7.93
CA ILE A 137 6.45 -10.41 -7.28
C ILE A 137 6.12 -8.92 -7.09
N THR A 138 6.12 -8.45 -5.85
CA THR A 138 5.86 -7.05 -5.52
C THR A 138 7.16 -6.31 -5.33
N ILE A 139 7.30 -5.16 -5.96
CA ILE A 139 8.45 -4.26 -5.89
C ILE A 139 7.96 -2.91 -5.39
N MET A 140 8.53 -2.43 -4.30
CA MET A 140 8.28 -1.09 -3.81
C MET A 140 9.44 -0.18 -4.23
N LEU A 141 9.13 0.86 -4.98
CA LEU A 141 10.08 1.93 -5.31
C LEU A 141 10.21 2.88 -4.13
N ASP A 142 9.11 3.13 -3.45
CA ASP A 142 9.04 3.82 -2.17
C ASP A 142 8.56 2.88 -1.07
N GLU A 143 9.45 2.51 -0.14
CA GLU A 143 9.16 1.59 0.96
C GLU A 143 8.25 2.23 2.05
N GLU A 144 8.09 3.56 2.04
CA GLU A 144 7.23 4.26 3.00
C GLU A 144 5.76 4.20 2.58
N GLN A 145 5.47 3.88 1.32
CA GLN A 145 4.12 3.74 0.79
C GLN A 145 3.53 2.35 1.10
N PRO A 146 2.23 2.28 1.34
CA PRO A 146 1.56 1.00 1.55
C PRO A 146 1.46 0.19 0.26
N LYS A 147 1.55 -1.14 0.35
CA LYS A 147 1.38 -2.05 -0.79
C LYS A 147 -0.09 -2.15 -1.20
N ILE A 148 -0.66 -1.06 -1.68
CA ILE A 148 -2.06 -0.97 -2.09
C ILE A 148 -2.14 -0.56 -3.55
N PHE A 149 -2.92 -1.31 -4.32
CA PHE A 149 -3.26 -1.04 -5.71
C PHE A 149 -4.53 -0.20 -5.79
N GLY A 150 -4.59 0.77 -6.73
CA GLY A 150 -5.81 1.50 -7.07
C GLY A 150 -6.04 2.78 -6.27
N LEU A 151 -5.07 3.29 -5.49
CA LEU A 151 -5.23 4.51 -4.70
C LEU A 151 -5.51 5.75 -5.57
N ASP A 152 -4.98 5.79 -6.77
CA ASP A 152 -5.17 6.86 -7.76
C ASP A 152 -6.60 6.94 -8.33
N LYS A 153 -7.40 5.88 -8.14
CA LYS A 153 -8.79 5.79 -8.62
C LYS A 153 -9.83 6.03 -7.53
N VAL A 154 -9.41 6.20 -6.27
CA VAL A 154 -10.32 6.33 -5.12
C VAL A 154 -11.08 7.64 -5.15
N GLN A 155 -12.41 7.55 -5.06
CA GLN A 155 -13.35 8.64 -4.84
C GLN A 155 -13.77 8.63 -3.37
N GLU A 156 -13.27 9.55 -2.56
CA GLU A 156 -13.45 9.56 -1.09
C GLU A 156 -14.91 9.79 -0.64
N ASN A 157 -15.74 10.33 -1.53
CA ASN A 157 -17.18 10.57 -1.30
C ASN A 157 -18.06 9.32 -1.53
N LYS A 158 -17.47 8.21 -1.98
CA LYS A 158 -18.14 6.92 -2.20
C LYS A 158 -17.58 5.84 -1.25
N PRO A 159 -18.33 4.74 -1.01
CA PRO A 159 -17.77 3.58 -0.34
C PRO A 159 -16.52 3.07 -1.06
N VAL A 160 -15.45 2.76 -0.31
CA VAL A 160 -14.22 2.18 -0.85
C VAL A 160 -14.24 0.68 -0.58
N TYR A 161 -14.23 -0.13 -1.63
CA TYR A 161 -14.18 -1.59 -1.50
C TYR A 161 -12.73 -2.05 -1.43
N ILE A 162 -12.41 -2.88 -0.44
CA ILE A 162 -11.06 -3.36 -0.16
C ILE A 162 -11.02 -4.85 -0.42
N VAL A 163 -10.29 -5.26 -1.46
CA VAL A 163 -10.13 -6.66 -1.85
C VAL A 163 -8.70 -7.16 -1.65
N GLU A 164 -8.45 -8.46 -1.81
CA GLU A 164 -7.12 -9.03 -1.65
C GLU A 164 -6.26 -8.85 -2.91
N GLY A 165 -6.83 -9.10 -4.09
CA GLY A 165 -6.13 -9.16 -5.37
C GLY A 165 -6.36 -7.94 -6.27
N PRO A 166 -5.30 -7.39 -6.92
CA PRO A 166 -5.45 -6.25 -7.83
C PRO A 166 -6.41 -6.52 -9.01
N PHE A 167 -6.45 -7.74 -9.54
CA PHE A 167 -7.36 -8.07 -10.64
C PHE A 167 -8.82 -8.09 -10.17
N ASP A 168 -9.09 -8.58 -8.96
CA ASP A 168 -10.44 -8.61 -8.40
C ASP A 168 -11.00 -7.20 -8.20
N SER A 169 -10.16 -6.25 -7.83
CA SER A 169 -10.59 -4.86 -7.67
C SER A 169 -11.06 -4.22 -8.97
N THR A 170 -10.61 -4.69 -10.14
CA THR A 170 -11.02 -4.13 -11.44
C THR A 170 -12.49 -4.37 -11.78
N PHE A 171 -13.17 -5.24 -11.05
CA PHE A 171 -14.58 -5.59 -11.26
C PHE A 171 -15.55 -4.85 -10.34
N LEU A 172 -15.03 -4.01 -9.45
CA LEU A 172 -15.81 -3.24 -8.50
C LEU A 172 -15.57 -1.74 -8.71
N GLU A 173 -16.63 -0.96 -8.53
CA GLU A 173 -16.50 0.49 -8.51
C GLU A 173 -15.73 0.94 -7.25
N ASN A 174 -14.91 1.97 -7.40
CA ASN A 174 -14.20 2.61 -6.28
C ASN A 174 -13.50 1.63 -5.34
N SER A 175 -12.67 0.76 -5.88
CA SER A 175 -12.03 -0.32 -5.14
C SER A 175 -10.52 -0.23 -5.13
N VAL A 176 -9.93 -0.79 -4.08
CA VAL A 176 -8.48 -0.94 -3.90
C VAL A 176 -8.15 -2.40 -3.56
N ALA A 177 -6.91 -2.82 -3.82
CA ALA A 177 -6.46 -4.14 -3.44
C ALA A 177 -5.23 -4.08 -2.54
N MET A 178 -5.22 -4.94 -1.50
CA MET A 178 -4.14 -5.02 -0.50
C MET A 178 -2.84 -5.62 -1.04
N ALA A 179 -2.87 -6.27 -2.20
CA ALA A 179 -1.70 -6.85 -2.88
C ALA A 179 -0.76 -7.67 -1.97
N GLY A 180 -1.33 -8.38 -1.00
CA GLY A 180 -0.60 -9.19 -0.03
C GLY A 180 -0.03 -8.40 1.16
N SER A 181 -0.55 -7.20 1.44
CA SER A 181 -0.19 -6.40 2.61
C SER A 181 -1.23 -6.50 3.72
N ASP A 182 -0.79 -6.16 4.94
CA ASP A 182 -1.67 -5.94 6.10
C ASP A 182 -1.74 -4.43 6.45
N ALA A 183 -1.68 -3.56 5.44
CA ALA A 183 -1.72 -2.12 5.64
C ALA A 183 -3.01 -1.68 6.38
N ASP A 184 -2.86 -0.78 7.33
CA ASP A 184 -4.01 -0.22 8.04
C ASP A 184 -4.72 0.84 7.20
N VAL A 185 -5.83 0.45 6.57
CA VAL A 185 -6.61 1.34 5.69
C VAL A 185 -7.22 2.54 6.42
N ARG A 186 -7.33 2.51 7.75
CA ARG A 186 -7.85 3.63 8.57
C ARG A 186 -6.94 4.86 8.47
N THR A 187 -5.67 4.67 8.14
CA THR A 187 -4.71 5.77 7.94
C THR A 187 -5.03 6.65 6.74
N PHE A 188 -5.87 6.18 5.80
CA PHE A 188 -6.31 6.96 4.64
C PHE A 188 -7.44 7.94 4.94
N GLY A 189 -8.07 7.85 6.12
CA GLY A 189 -9.17 8.74 6.52
C GLY A 189 -10.48 8.52 5.78
N TRP A 190 -10.65 7.39 5.08
CA TRP A 190 -11.90 7.07 4.40
C TRP A 190 -13.03 6.88 5.42
N SER A 191 -14.12 7.61 5.24
CA SER A 191 -15.27 7.55 6.16
C SER A 191 -16.12 6.28 5.99
N ASN A 192 -16.07 5.66 4.81
CA ASN A 192 -16.84 4.47 4.50
C ASN A 192 -16.01 3.51 3.66
N TYR A 193 -15.60 2.39 4.24
CA TYR A 193 -14.89 1.33 3.54
C TYR A 193 -15.47 -0.04 3.90
N ILE A 194 -15.33 -1.00 2.98
CA ILE A 194 -15.95 -2.31 3.05
C ILE A 194 -14.91 -3.36 2.69
N TRP A 195 -14.67 -4.30 3.59
CA TRP A 195 -13.76 -5.40 3.36
C TRP A 195 -14.40 -6.52 2.58
N ILE A 196 -13.68 -7.06 1.61
CA ILE A 196 -14.11 -8.18 0.79
C ILE A 196 -12.97 -9.20 0.73
N PHE A 197 -13.21 -10.38 1.26
CA PHE A 197 -12.26 -11.49 1.24
C PHE A 197 -12.71 -12.58 0.27
N ASP A 198 -11.80 -13.45 -0.13
CA ASP A 198 -12.12 -14.63 -0.93
C ASP A 198 -13.21 -15.49 -0.25
N ASN A 199 -14.05 -16.12 -1.03
CA ASN A 199 -15.13 -16.99 -0.55
C ASN A 199 -14.59 -18.39 -0.19
N GLU A 200 -13.71 -18.42 0.82
CA GLU A 200 -13.05 -19.63 1.30
C GLU A 200 -13.41 -19.96 2.76
N PRO A 201 -14.63 -20.43 3.06
CA PRO A 201 -15.11 -20.63 4.43
C PRO A 201 -14.36 -21.72 5.21
N ARG A 202 -13.51 -22.51 4.55
CA ARG A 202 -12.64 -23.52 5.17
C ARG A 202 -11.19 -23.07 5.32
N ASN A 203 -10.82 -21.91 4.81
CA ASN A 203 -9.49 -21.34 4.95
C ASN A 203 -9.39 -20.58 6.27
N ARG A 204 -8.64 -21.14 7.24
CA ARG A 204 -8.49 -20.54 8.57
C ARG A 204 -7.91 -19.12 8.53
N GLU A 205 -7.04 -18.82 7.59
CA GLU A 205 -6.46 -17.48 7.44
C GLU A 205 -7.55 -16.46 7.09
N ILE A 206 -8.35 -16.75 6.06
CA ILE A 206 -9.46 -15.89 5.63
C ILE A 206 -10.49 -15.74 6.76
N VAL A 207 -10.87 -16.85 7.40
CA VAL A 207 -11.80 -16.83 8.54
C VAL A 207 -11.29 -15.94 9.67
N ASN A 208 -10.00 -16.03 10.02
CA ASN A 208 -9.40 -15.20 11.06
C ASN A 208 -9.33 -13.71 10.66
N ARG A 209 -9.08 -13.40 9.36
CA ARG A 209 -9.08 -12.03 8.86
C ARG A 209 -10.47 -11.41 8.93
N ILE A 210 -11.49 -12.13 8.50
CA ILE A 210 -12.89 -11.68 8.59
C ILE A 210 -13.28 -11.46 10.07
N SER A 211 -12.95 -12.39 10.98
CA SER A 211 -13.22 -12.23 12.42
C SER A 211 -12.63 -10.93 12.96
N LYS A 212 -11.35 -10.66 12.67
CA LYS A 212 -10.67 -9.43 13.10
C LYS A 212 -11.34 -8.16 12.59
N VAL A 213 -11.87 -8.19 11.35
CA VAL A 213 -12.59 -7.05 10.75
C VAL A 213 -13.91 -6.82 11.48
N ILE A 214 -14.67 -7.88 11.78
CA ILE A 214 -15.92 -7.82 12.54
C ILE A 214 -15.67 -7.33 13.97
N ASP A 215 -14.64 -7.84 14.64
CA ASP A 215 -14.28 -7.46 16.03
C ASP A 215 -13.90 -5.97 16.14
N ARG A 216 -13.37 -5.37 15.07
CA ARG A 216 -13.10 -3.92 14.98
C ARG A 216 -14.34 -3.08 14.70
N GLY A 217 -15.47 -3.71 14.36
CA GLY A 217 -16.70 -3.01 13.97
C GLY A 217 -16.72 -2.52 12.53
N ASP A 218 -15.75 -2.93 11.70
CA ASP A 218 -15.69 -2.56 10.29
C ASP A 218 -16.79 -3.27 9.48
N LYS A 219 -17.12 -2.71 8.30
CA LYS A 219 -18.03 -3.34 7.35
C LYS A 219 -17.30 -4.44 6.56
N VAL A 220 -17.99 -5.56 6.35
CA VAL A 220 -17.46 -6.70 5.60
C VAL A 220 -18.54 -7.38 4.77
N VAL A 221 -18.14 -7.88 3.60
CA VAL A 221 -19.00 -8.73 2.78
C VAL A 221 -18.93 -10.16 3.30
N ILE A 222 -20.12 -10.77 3.55
CA ILE A 222 -20.23 -12.20 3.83
C ILE A 222 -20.99 -12.84 2.67
N TRP A 223 -20.31 -13.71 1.95
CA TRP A 223 -20.82 -14.32 0.74
C TRP A 223 -22.05 -15.20 1.00
N PRO A 224 -23.13 -15.05 0.23
CA PRO A 224 -24.31 -15.87 0.38
C PRO A 224 -24.06 -17.31 -0.08
N LYS A 225 -24.75 -18.29 0.52
CA LYS A 225 -24.58 -19.74 0.23
C LYS A 225 -24.77 -20.11 -1.24
N LYS A 226 -25.53 -19.31 -1.99
CA LYS A 226 -25.75 -19.53 -3.44
C LYS A 226 -24.50 -19.26 -4.30
N ILE A 227 -23.56 -18.48 -3.82
CA ILE A 227 -22.29 -18.19 -4.49
C ILE A 227 -21.30 -19.30 -4.12
N GLN A 228 -20.85 -20.03 -5.13
CA GLN A 228 -19.91 -21.16 -4.98
C GLN A 228 -18.50 -20.82 -5.48
N GLN A 229 -18.36 -19.75 -6.23
CA GLN A 229 -17.09 -19.26 -6.76
C GLN A 229 -16.19 -18.80 -5.62
N LYS A 230 -14.88 -19.03 -5.80
CA LYS A 230 -13.88 -18.75 -4.80
C LYS A 230 -13.60 -17.24 -4.64
N ASP A 231 -13.43 -16.54 -5.76
CA ASP A 231 -13.03 -15.14 -5.82
C ASP A 231 -13.94 -14.35 -6.77
N ILE A 232 -13.74 -13.03 -6.76
CA ILE A 232 -14.53 -12.10 -7.59
C ILE A 232 -14.36 -12.39 -9.07
N ASN A 233 -13.15 -12.69 -9.53
CA ASN A 233 -12.93 -13.00 -10.94
C ASN A 233 -13.69 -14.24 -11.38
N ASP A 234 -13.68 -15.30 -10.58
CA ASP A 234 -14.45 -16.51 -10.87
C ASP A 234 -15.97 -16.24 -10.90
N MET A 235 -16.46 -15.33 -10.04
CA MET A 235 -17.86 -14.90 -10.04
C MET A 235 -18.24 -14.17 -11.33
N VAL A 236 -17.38 -13.25 -11.79
CA VAL A 236 -17.58 -12.54 -13.07
C VAL A 236 -17.61 -13.51 -14.24
N LEU A 237 -16.68 -14.45 -14.30
CA LEU A 237 -16.62 -15.47 -15.36
C LEU A 237 -17.83 -16.42 -15.32
N ALA A 238 -18.44 -16.62 -14.15
CA ALA A 238 -19.70 -17.35 -13.99
C ALA A 238 -20.95 -16.52 -14.34
N GLY A 239 -20.80 -15.26 -14.73
CA GLY A 239 -21.87 -14.37 -15.17
C GLY A 239 -22.62 -13.65 -14.05
N HIS A 240 -22.06 -13.60 -12.83
CA HIS A 240 -22.65 -12.83 -11.75
C HIS A 240 -22.40 -11.32 -11.95
N ASN A 241 -23.38 -10.47 -11.63
CA ASN A 241 -23.15 -9.06 -11.38
C ASN A 241 -22.53 -8.93 -9.98
N VAL A 242 -21.20 -8.85 -9.92
CA VAL A 242 -20.46 -8.88 -8.66
C VAL A 242 -20.74 -7.66 -7.81
N GLN A 243 -20.92 -6.47 -8.41
CA GLN A 243 -21.25 -5.26 -7.67
C GLN A 243 -22.57 -5.43 -6.90
N ASP A 244 -23.62 -5.92 -7.55
CA ASP A 244 -24.93 -6.17 -6.91
C ASP A 244 -24.83 -7.24 -5.81
N VAL A 245 -24.03 -8.29 -6.04
CA VAL A 245 -23.82 -9.34 -5.02
C VAL A 245 -23.10 -8.76 -3.80
N VAL A 246 -22.07 -7.96 -4.01
CA VAL A 246 -21.32 -7.30 -2.93
C VAL A 246 -22.23 -6.37 -2.14
N ASP A 247 -22.91 -5.44 -2.82
CA ASP A 247 -23.74 -4.40 -2.19
C ASP A 247 -24.90 -4.98 -1.37
N SER A 248 -25.44 -6.12 -1.83
CA SER A 248 -26.52 -6.83 -1.14
C SER A 248 -26.07 -7.65 0.07
N ASN A 249 -24.76 -7.80 0.30
CA ASN A 249 -24.22 -8.68 1.33
C ASN A 249 -23.16 -7.99 2.22
N VAL A 250 -23.27 -6.68 2.39
CA VAL A 250 -22.44 -5.89 3.32
C VAL A 250 -23.07 -5.93 4.71
N TYR A 251 -22.28 -6.34 5.70
CA TYR A 251 -22.73 -6.45 7.09
C TYR A 251 -21.74 -5.79 8.05
N SER A 252 -22.21 -5.43 9.25
CA SER A 252 -21.38 -4.95 10.36
C SER A 252 -21.97 -5.35 11.71
N GLY A 253 -21.20 -5.25 12.78
CA GLY A 253 -21.64 -5.52 14.16
C GLY A 253 -22.24 -6.93 14.35
N LEU A 254 -23.36 -7.01 15.08
CA LEU A 254 -24.00 -8.28 15.42
C LEU A 254 -24.48 -9.05 14.17
N GLU A 255 -25.00 -8.35 13.18
CA GLU A 255 -25.48 -9.00 11.95
C GLU A 255 -24.31 -9.68 11.21
N ALA A 256 -23.15 -8.98 11.07
CA ALA A 256 -21.94 -9.58 10.49
C ALA A 256 -21.53 -10.82 11.27
N THR A 257 -21.55 -10.79 12.62
CA THR A 257 -21.22 -11.94 13.45
C THR A 257 -22.13 -13.14 13.19
N LEU A 258 -23.44 -12.92 13.09
CA LEU A 258 -24.42 -13.99 12.83
C LEU A 258 -24.21 -14.59 11.44
N LYS A 259 -24.09 -13.76 10.41
CA LYS A 259 -23.85 -14.20 9.01
C LYS A 259 -22.51 -14.92 8.87
N PHE A 260 -21.46 -14.42 9.52
CA PHE A 260 -20.13 -15.04 9.53
C PHE A 260 -20.14 -16.43 10.19
N ASN A 261 -20.84 -16.60 11.32
CA ASN A 261 -20.97 -17.90 11.98
C ASN A 261 -21.70 -18.93 11.12
N ASP A 262 -22.67 -18.49 10.29
CA ASP A 262 -23.38 -19.37 9.34
C ASP A 262 -22.54 -19.68 8.08
N TRP A 263 -21.62 -18.76 7.72
CA TRP A 263 -20.76 -18.90 6.53
C TRP A 263 -19.52 -19.76 6.78
N LYS A 264 -18.82 -19.55 7.91
CA LYS A 264 -17.57 -20.26 8.21
C LYS A 264 -17.79 -21.76 8.40
N LYS A 265 -16.78 -22.56 8.01
CA LYS A 265 -16.81 -24.05 8.07
C LYS A 265 -15.57 -24.61 8.79
N VAL A 266 -14.94 -23.83 9.63
CA VAL A 266 -13.77 -24.17 10.47
C VAL A 266 -13.97 -23.63 11.89
#